data_aa4e45928eb15254b30122f3af5f33c0
#
_entry.id   aa4e45928eb15254b30122f3af5f33c0
#
_cell.length_a   1.000
_cell.length_b   1.000
_cell.length_c   1.000
_cell.angle_alpha   90.00
_cell.angle_beta   90.00
_cell.angle_gamma   90.00
#
_symmetry.space_group_name_H-M   'P 1'
#
loop_
_entity.id
_entity.type
_entity.pdbx_description
1 polymer ?
#
loop_
_entity_poly.entity_id
_entity_poly.type
_entity_poly.pdbx_seq_one_letter_code
_entity_poly.pdbx_strand_id
1 'polypeptide(L)'
;GDGVLSYDEVNTLGTNPNAPDTDGDGLWDGEEVFYNTDPLNMDTDGDLLLDGTEVSDYECDPTLPDTDGDGLNDGQEITIHNTIPTDIDTDDDGLTDFQETDVFDTNPMVVDSDGDGLSDFDEVLTQFTNPNSVDSDGDGLTDPNELNTHGTDANNADSDADGLSDFDE
;
A
#
# COMPACT_ATOMS: atom_id res chain seq x y z
N GLY A 1 -8.83 27.90 -24.22
CA GLY A 1 -7.35 27.79 -24.15
C GLY A 1 -6.97 27.17 -22.83
N ASP A 2 -6.00 26.33 -22.88
CA ASP A 2 -5.41 25.48 -21.81
C ASP A 2 -4.41 26.21 -20.89
N GLY A 3 -4.19 27.49 -21.13
CA GLY A 3 -3.27 28.33 -20.34
C GLY A 3 -1.90 28.54 -20.97
N VAL A 4 -1.58 27.85 -22.07
CA VAL A 4 -0.33 28.02 -22.84
C VAL A 4 -0.57 28.84 -24.10
N LEU A 5 0.46 29.56 -24.58
CA LEU A 5 0.39 30.28 -25.82
C LEU A 5 0.75 29.35 -26.98
N SER A 6 -0.01 29.36 -28.07
CA SER A 6 0.23 28.51 -29.25
C SER A 6 1.66 28.61 -29.84
N TYR A 7 2.40 29.66 -29.54
CA TYR A 7 3.81 29.80 -29.91
C TYR A 7 4.69 28.92 -29.01
N ASP A 8 4.40 28.87 -27.70
CA ASP A 8 5.18 28.12 -26.73
C ASP A 8 4.87 26.62 -26.88
N GLU A 9 3.62 26.25 -27.18
CA GLU A 9 3.22 24.87 -27.49
C GLU A 9 4.07 24.32 -28.64
N VAL A 10 4.14 25.01 -29.77
CA VAL A 10 4.86 24.52 -30.96
C VAL A 10 6.39 24.56 -30.81
N ASN A 11 6.94 25.59 -30.13
CA ASN A 11 8.38 25.86 -30.18
C ASN A 11 9.13 25.45 -28.90
N THR A 12 8.43 25.28 -27.80
CA THR A 12 9.04 25.01 -26.49
C THR A 12 8.62 23.61 -25.96
N LEU A 13 7.31 23.36 -25.96
CA LEU A 13 6.76 22.11 -25.40
C LEU A 13 6.65 21.00 -26.46
N GLY A 14 6.42 21.37 -27.73
CA GLY A 14 6.19 20.40 -28.80
C GLY A 14 4.74 19.89 -28.86
N THR A 15 3.85 20.52 -28.11
CA THR A 15 2.44 20.13 -28.01
C THR A 15 1.60 20.63 -29.20
N ASN A 16 0.34 20.25 -29.25
CA ASN A 16 -0.58 20.52 -30.34
C ASN A 16 -1.49 21.74 -30.00
N PRO A 17 -1.29 22.93 -30.60
CA PRO A 17 -2.08 24.12 -30.28
C PRO A 17 -3.58 24.04 -30.66
N ASN A 18 -4.05 22.88 -31.14
CA ASN A 18 -5.46 22.62 -31.39
C ASN A 18 -6.05 21.56 -30.47
N ALA A 19 -5.25 20.97 -29.61
CA ALA A 19 -5.67 20.04 -28.59
C ALA A 19 -5.23 20.58 -27.22
N PRO A 20 -6.11 20.88 -26.29
CA PRO A 20 -5.73 21.42 -24.96
C PRO A 20 -5.05 20.41 -24.07
N ASP A 21 -5.15 19.15 -24.37
CA ASP A 21 -4.57 17.97 -23.75
C ASP A 21 -3.95 17.18 -24.90
N THR A 22 -2.62 17.19 -25.00
CA THR A 22 -1.93 16.70 -26.19
C THR A 22 -1.74 15.19 -26.16
N ASP A 23 -1.45 14.58 -25.02
CA ASP A 23 -1.25 13.14 -24.86
C ASP A 23 -2.51 12.39 -24.41
N GLY A 24 -3.52 13.10 -23.83
CA GLY A 24 -4.84 12.55 -23.56
C GLY A 24 -4.95 11.88 -22.19
N ASP A 25 -4.17 12.28 -21.21
CA ASP A 25 -4.15 11.71 -19.87
C ASP A 25 -5.17 12.33 -18.91
N GLY A 26 -5.74 13.50 -19.28
CA GLY A 26 -6.74 14.24 -18.50
C GLY A 26 -6.24 15.55 -17.92
N LEU A 27 -4.93 15.82 -17.87
CA LEU A 27 -4.37 17.16 -17.64
C LEU A 27 -4.32 17.94 -18.94
N TRP A 28 -4.44 19.23 -18.86
CA TRP A 28 -4.20 20.11 -20.01
C TRP A 28 -2.73 20.50 -20.08
N ASP A 29 -2.21 20.72 -21.28
CA ASP A 29 -0.80 21.11 -21.50
C ASP A 29 -0.32 22.23 -20.55
N GLY A 30 -1.19 23.13 -20.15
CA GLY A 30 -0.89 24.21 -19.20
C GLY A 30 -0.91 23.78 -17.73
N GLU A 31 -1.70 22.79 -17.38
CA GLU A 31 -1.71 22.18 -16.04
C GLU A 31 -0.47 21.33 -15.84
N GLU A 32 -0.03 20.63 -16.88
CA GLU A 32 1.18 19.84 -16.88
C GLU A 32 2.42 20.69 -16.64
N VAL A 33 2.52 21.85 -17.28
CA VAL A 33 3.56 22.85 -16.97
C VAL A 33 3.53 23.27 -15.49
N PHE A 34 2.35 23.34 -14.88
CA PHE A 34 2.21 23.68 -13.46
C PHE A 34 2.65 22.53 -12.54
N TYR A 35 2.31 21.28 -12.87
CA TYR A 35 2.69 20.10 -12.09
C TYR A 35 4.11 19.58 -12.40
N ASN A 36 4.77 20.12 -13.44
CA ASN A 36 6.07 19.69 -13.98
C ASN A 36 6.05 18.30 -14.61
N THR A 37 4.93 17.89 -15.15
CA THR A 37 4.81 16.67 -15.96
C THR A 37 5.22 16.92 -17.42
N ASP A 38 5.32 15.87 -18.22
CA ASP A 38 5.69 15.94 -19.64
C ASP A 38 4.43 15.88 -20.52
N PRO A 39 3.99 17.00 -21.14
CA PRO A 39 2.75 17.07 -21.93
C PRO A 39 2.75 16.24 -23.23
N LEU A 40 3.69 15.36 -23.39
CA LEU A 40 3.77 14.38 -24.47
C LEU A 40 3.83 12.93 -23.93
N ASN A 41 3.71 12.76 -22.62
CA ASN A 41 3.83 11.45 -21.96
C ASN A 41 2.79 11.31 -20.84
N MET A 42 1.73 10.58 -21.06
CA MET A 42 0.58 10.36 -20.18
C MET A 42 0.89 9.87 -18.77
N ASP A 43 2.12 9.43 -18.51
CA ASP A 43 2.62 8.82 -17.27
C ASP A 43 4.08 9.26 -17.13
N THR A 44 4.29 10.39 -16.44
CA THR A 44 5.60 11.09 -16.44
C THR A 44 6.66 10.30 -15.67
N ASP A 45 6.32 9.66 -14.56
CA ASP A 45 7.27 8.95 -13.71
C ASP A 45 7.34 7.44 -13.97
N GLY A 46 6.36 6.90 -14.73
CA GLY A 46 6.40 5.52 -15.25
C GLY A 46 5.91 4.46 -14.28
N ASP A 47 5.06 4.81 -13.35
CA ASP A 47 4.52 3.90 -12.33
C ASP A 47 3.24 3.17 -12.75
N LEU A 48 2.70 3.47 -13.97
CA LEU A 48 1.49 2.93 -14.59
C LEU A 48 0.18 3.61 -14.16
N LEU A 49 0.23 4.67 -13.40
CA LEU A 49 -0.87 5.59 -13.19
C LEU A 49 -0.71 6.78 -14.16
N LEU A 50 -1.79 7.41 -14.56
CA LEU A 50 -1.73 8.54 -15.48
C LEU A 50 -1.62 9.83 -14.66
N ASP A 51 -0.80 10.79 -15.09
CA ASP A 51 -0.58 12.07 -14.40
C ASP A 51 -1.91 12.76 -14.04
N GLY A 52 -2.88 12.78 -14.97
CA GLY A 52 -4.21 13.34 -14.74
C GLY A 52 -5.04 12.58 -13.69
N THR A 53 -4.88 11.28 -13.61
CA THR A 53 -5.54 10.44 -12.61
C THR A 53 -4.92 10.65 -11.22
N GLU A 54 -3.61 10.74 -11.14
CA GLU A 54 -2.88 11.02 -9.90
C GLU A 54 -3.34 12.33 -9.26
N VAL A 55 -3.33 13.40 -10.05
CA VAL A 55 -3.72 14.73 -9.57
C VAL A 55 -5.21 14.83 -9.22
N SER A 56 -6.11 14.21 -10.03
CA SER A 56 -7.55 14.42 -9.89
C SER A 56 -8.24 13.47 -8.94
N ASP A 57 -7.80 12.24 -8.87
CA ASP A 57 -8.52 11.15 -8.20
C ASP A 57 -7.82 10.69 -6.92
N TYR A 58 -6.48 10.78 -6.85
CA TYR A 58 -5.71 10.22 -5.73
C TYR A 58 -4.87 11.24 -4.97
N GLU A 59 -4.69 12.46 -5.48
CA GLU A 59 -3.87 13.53 -4.85
C GLU A 59 -2.37 13.14 -4.75
N CYS A 60 -1.89 12.25 -5.64
CA CYS A 60 -0.49 11.86 -5.74
C CYS A 60 0.37 12.94 -6.41
N ASP A 61 1.68 12.83 -6.29
CA ASP A 61 2.64 13.66 -7.01
C ASP A 61 3.03 12.96 -8.34
N PRO A 62 2.53 13.42 -9.52
CA PRO A 62 2.72 12.74 -10.81
C PRO A 62 4.17 12.73 -11.33
N THR A 63 5.11 13.13 -10.51
CA THR A 63 6.56 13.09 -10.79
C THR A 63 7.30 12.13 -9.85
N LEU A 64 6.60 11.46 -8.94
CA LEU A 64 7.15 10.53 -7.96
C LEU A 64 6.42 9.20 -8.02
N PRO A 65 7.04 8.13 -8.52
CA PRO A 65 6.40 6.82 -8.65
C PRO A 65 5.91 6.18 -7.34
N ASP A 66 6.20 6.77 -6.20
CA ASP A 66 5.92 6.33 -4.85
C ASP A 66 5.78 7.61 -4.01
N THR A 67 4.54 8.10 -3.87
CA THR A 67 4.25 9.42 -3.30
C THR A 67 4.52 9.50 -1.80
N ASP A 68 4.18 8.47 -1.03
CA ASP A 68 4.37 8.45 0.43
C ASP A 68 5.70 7.84 0.88
N GLY A 69 6.38 7.09 0.00
CA GLY A 69 7.72 6.57 0.22
C GLY A 69 7.77 5.28 1.05
N ASP A 70 6.71 4.50 1.07
CA ASP A 70 6.64 3.23 1.79
C ASP A 70 7.36 2.08 1.06
N GLY A 71 7.48 2.17 -0.26
CA GLY A 71 8.15 1.20 -1.15
C GLY A 71 7.24 0.53 -2.17
N LEU A 72 5.92 0.75 -2.13
CA LEU A 72 5.00 0.46 -3.22
C LEU A 72 4.95 1.65 -4.19
N ASN A 73 4.64 1.41 -5.46
CA ASN A 73 4.36 2.50 -6.40
C ASN A 73 2.88 2.85 -6.34
N ASP A 74 2.51 4.13 -6.54
CA ASP A 74 1.13 4.61 -6.53
C ASP A 74 0.23 3.76 -7.44
N GLY A 75 0.71 3.41 -8.65
CA GLY A 75 0.01 2.54 -9.57
C GLY A 75 -0.19 1.09 -9.07
N GLN A 76 0.75 0.53 -8.30
CA GLN A 76 0.60 -0.79 -7.67
C GLN A 76 -0.43 -0.74 -6.54
N GLU A 77 -0.37 0.27 -5.72
CA GLU A 77 -1.31 0.48 -4.62
C GLU A 77 -2.75 0.50 -5.11
N ILE A 78 -3.04 1.31 -6.12
CA ILE A 78 -4.40 1.43 -6.68
C ILE A 78 -4.85 0.16 -7.41
N THR A 79 -3.96 -0.48 -8.21
CA THR A 79 -4.40 -1.54 -9.14
C THR A 79 -4.28 -2.94 -8.58
N ILE A 80 -3.41 -3.16 -7.59
CA ILE A 80 -3.07 -4.48 -7.06
C ILE A 80 -3.51 -4.60 -5.61
N HIS A 81 -3.15 -3.63 -4.76
CA HIS A 81 -3.29 -3.73 -3.31
C HIS A 81 -4.57 -3.06 -2.79
N ASN A 82 -5.10 -2.05 -3.50
CA ASN A 82 -6.21 -1.16 -3.13
C ASN A 82 -5.88 -0.31 -1.89
N THR A 83 -4.61 -0.02 -1.67
CA THR A 83 -4.12 0.86 -0.61
C THR A 83 -4.22 2.33 -1.00
N ILE A 84 -3.83 3.23 -0.11
CA ILE A 84 -3.93 4.68 -0.31
C ILE A 84 -2.53 5.24 -0.63
N PRO A 85 -2.23 5.68 -1.87
CA PRO A 85 -0.87 6.05 -2.31
C PRO A 85 -0.24 7.26 -1.58
N THR A 86 -0.96 7.87 -0.69
CA THR A 86 -0.51 9.03 0.11
C THR A 86 -0.47 8.71 1.60
N ASP A 87 -0.63 7.43 1.97
CA ASP A 87 -0.68 6.98 3.37
C ASP A 87 0.12 5.68 3.52
N ILE A 88 1.28 5.76 4.13
CA ILE A 88 2.25 4.67 4.29
C ILE A 88 1.76 3.43 5.05
N ASP A 89 0.56 3.51 5.67
CA ASP A 89 -0.05 2.51 6.55
C ASP A 89 -1.56 2.70 6.48
N THR A 90 -2.18 2.08 5.47
CA THR A 90 -3.59 2.34 5.09
C THR A 90 -4.61 1.99 6.17
N ASP A 91 -4.34 1.01 7.03
CA ASP A 91 -5.26 0.59 8.11
C ASP A 91 -4.85 1.06 9.51
N ASP A 92 -3.71 1.78 9.61
CA ASP A 92 -3.18 2.35 10.86
C ASP A 92 -2.80 1.28 11.93
N ASP A 93 -2.39 0.07 11.55
CA ASP A 93 -2.00 -0.97 12.51
C ASP A 93 -0.56 -0.82 13.00
N GLY A 94 0.29 -0.14 12.22
CA GLY A 94 1.70 0.14 12.51
C GLY A 94 2.70 -0.60 11.63
N LEU A 95 2.25 -1.47 10.72
CA LEU A 95 3.01 -1.96 9.58
C LEU A 95 2.80 -1.02 8.40
N THR A 96 3.74 -0.90 7.47
CA THR A 96 3.51 -0.18 6.22
C THR A 96 2.85 -1.11 5.20
N ASP A 97 2.11 -0.57 4.23
CA ASP A 97 1.45 -1.35 3.18
C ASP A 97 2.46 -2.27 2.45
N PHE A 98 3.68 -1.79 2.21
CA PHE A 98 4.78 -2.61 1.68
C PHE A 98 5.18 -3.76 2.61
N GLN A 99 5.27 -3.51 3.93
CA GLN A 99 5.63 -4.57 4.88
C GLN A 99 4.58 -5.67 4.90
N GLU A 100 3.32 -5.29 4.84
CA GLU A 100 2.22 -6.23 4.83
C GLU A 100 2.19 -7.07 3.56
N THR A 101 2.26 -6.44 2.40
CA THR A 101 2.12 -7.13 1.10
C THR A 101 3.34 -7.94 0.70
N ASP A 102 4.57 -7.43 0.91
CA ASP A 102 5.82 -8.00 0.38
C ASP A 102 6.65 -8.76 1.43
N VAL A 103 6.40 -8.54 2.73
CA VAL A 103 7.21 -9.14 3.80
C VAL A 103 6.42 -10.14 4.62
N PHE A 104 5.19 -9.79 5.03
CA PHE A 104 4.40 -10.59 5.97
C PHE A 104 3.23 -11.33 5.34
N ASP A 105 2.86 -11.00 4.09
CA ASP A 105 1.73 -11.57 3.35
C ASP A 105 0.39 -11.37 4.10
N THR A 106 0.25 -10.21 4.78
CA THR A 106 -0.96 -9.76 5.46
C THR A 106 -1.80 -8.85 4.56
N ASN A 107 -2.96 -8.43 5.04
CA ASN A 107 -3.88 -7.60 4.26
C ASN A 107 -3.82 -6.14 4.70
N PRO A 108 -3.21 -5.22 3.91
CA PRO A 108 -2.97 -3.82 4.28
C PRO A 108 -4.24 -2.97 4.46
N MET A 109 -5.41 -3.57 4.39
CA MET A 109 -6.70 -2.92 4.59
C MET A 109 -7.37 -3.35 5.88
N VAL A 110 -6.73 -4.22 6.70
CA VAL A 110 -7.37 -4.87 7.84
C VAL A 110 -6.36 -5.13 8.95
N VAL A 111 -6.40 -4.36 9.99
CA VAL A 111 -5.56 -4.38 11.21
C VAL A 111 -5.25 -5.77 11.80
N ASP A 112 -6.06 -6.78 11.50
CA ASP A 112 -6.03 -8.16 12.03
C ASP A 112 -6.45 -9.09 10.90
N SER A 113 -5.47 -9.64 10.18
CA SER A 113 -5.67 -10.37 8.93
C SER A 113 -6.38 -11.70 9.09
N ASP A 114 -6.13 -12.44 10.18
CA ASP A 114 -6.77 -13.74 10.44
C ASP A 114 -7.99 -13.66 11.35
N GLY A 115 -8.20 -12.51 12.02
CA GLY A 115 -9.41 -12.22 12.80
C GLY A 115 -9.42 -12.83 14.20
N ASP A 116 -8.25 -13.12 14.78
CA ASP A 116 -8.14 -13.75 16.09
C ASP A 116 -8.20 -12.76 17.27
N GLY A 117 -7.94 -11.47 17.00
CA GLY A 117 -7.99 -10.37 17.95
C GLY A 117 -6.64 -9.80 18.37
N LEU A 118 -5.53 -10.27 17.80
CA LEU A 118 -4.24 -9.59 17.76
C LEU A 118 -4.17 -8.76 16.46
N SER A 119 -3.42 -7.67 16.44
CA SER A 119 -3.11 -6.97 15.19
C SER A 119 -1.92 -7.62 14.50
N ASP A 120 -1.83 -7.49 13.17
CA ASP A 120 -0.70 -8.02 12.41
C ASP A 120 0.63 -7.46 12.95
N PHE A 121 0.67 -6.19 13.31
CA PHE A 121 1.81 -5.57 13.99
C PHE A 121 2.17 -6.25 15.31
N ASP A 122 1.19 -6.46 16.18
CA ASP A 122 1.42 -7.11 17.49
C ASP A 122 1.95 -8.53 17.31
N GLU A 123 1.42 -9.27 16.35
CA GLU A 123 1.85 -10.63 16.06
C GLU A 123 3.28 -10.68 15.54
N VAL A 124 3.60 -9.88 14.51
CA VAL A 124 4.91 -9.88 13.87
C VAL A 124 6.01 -9.35 14.79
N LEU A 125 5.77 -8.26 15.53
CA LEU A 125 6.83 -7.52 16.24
C LEU A 125 6.84 -7.71 17.75
N THR A 126 5.74 -8.17 18.34
CA THR A 126 5.60 -8.27 19.80
C THR A 126 5.45 -9.70 20.28
N GLN A 127 4.57 -10.46 19.66
CA GLN A 127 4.24 -11.82 20.06
C GLN A 127 5.02 -12.88 19.27
N PHE A 128 5.47 -12.53 18.05
CA PHE A 128 6.16 -13.41 17.11
C PHE A 128 5.29 -14.62 16.69
N THR A 129 3.98 -14.43 16.66
CA THR A 129 2.98 -15.36 16.14
C THR A 129 2.82 -15.19 14.63
N ASN A 130 1.99 -16.01 14.00
CA ASN A 130 1.75 -15.97 12.57
C ASN A 130 0.49 -15.16 12.25
N PRO A 131 0.58 -13.93 11.69
CA PRO A 131 -0.54 -13.04 11.46
C PRO A 131 -1.57 -13.56 10.41
N ASN A 132 -1.32 -14.74 9.86
CA ASN A 132 -2.21 -15.40 8.90
C ASN A 132 -2.83 -16.67 9.46
N SER A 133 -2.70 -16.93 10.79
CA SER A 133 -3.19 -18.16 11.41
C SER A 133 -3.62 -17.95 12.86
N VAL A 134 -4.88 -17.97 13.14
CA VAL A 134 -5.50 -17.84 14.49
C VAL A 134 -4.92 -18.75 15.57
N ASP A 135 -4.10 -19.72 15.21
CA ASP A 135 -3.45 -20.75 16.01
C ASP A 135 -2.11 -21.06 15.33
N SER A 136 -1.04 -20.45 15.82
CA SER A 136 0.27 -20.46 15.17
C SER A 136 0.97 -21.80 15.19
N ASP A 137 0.81 -22.58 16.27
CA ASP A 137 1.46 -23.88 16.43
C ASP A 137 0.55 -25.10 16.14
N GLY A 138 -0.77 -24.87 16.01
CA GLY A 138 -1.75 -25.87 15.59
C GLY A 138 -2.18 -26.85 16.68
N ASP A 139 -2.07 -26.46 17.93
CA ASP A 139 -2.44 -27.34 19.06
C ASP A 139 -3.94 -27.33 19.38
N GLY A 140 -4.66 -26.29 18.92
CA GLY A 140 -6.11 -26.09 19.07
C GLY A 140 -6.50 -24.98 20.03
N LEU A 141 -5.56 -24.33 20.72
CA LEU A 141 -5.74 -23.02 21.34
C LEU A 141 -5.49 -21.93 20.28
N THR A 142 -6.10 -20.77 20.42
CA THR A 142 -5.76 -19.61 19.59
C THR A 142 -4.68 -18.79 20.28
N ASP A 143 -3.86 -18.09 19.51
CA ASP A 143 -2.76 -17.28 20.03
C ASP A 143 -3.18 -16.36 21.18
N PRO A 144 -4.29 -15.58 21.09
CA PRO A 144 -4.77 -14.79 22.22
C PRO A 144 -5.19 -15.61 23.45
N ASN A 145 -5.70 -16.82 23.28
CA ASN A 145 -6.08 -17.66 24.41
C ASN A 145 -4.83 -18.14 25.16
N GLU A 146 -3.79 -18.53 24.44
CA GLU A 146 -2.53 -18.93 25.03
C GLU A 146 -1.88 -17.77 25.78
N LEU A 147 -1.70 -16.63 25.11
CA LEU A 147 -1.04 -15.45 25.66
C LEU A 147 -1.78 -14.85 26.87
N ASN A 148 -3.13 -14.78 26.81
CA ASN A 148 -3.91 -14.03 27.79
C ASN A 148 -4.59 -14.91 28.87
N THR A 149 -4.85 -16.19 28.58
CA THR A 149 -5.67 -17.06 29.42
C THR A 149 -4.86 -18.19 30.03
N HIS A 150 -4.05 -18.88 29.24
CA HIS A 150 -3.29 -20.05 29.65
C HIS A 150 -1.88 -19.68 30.10
N GLY A 151 -1.25 -18.67 29.45
CA GLY A 151 0.11 -18.24 29.72
C GLY A 151 1.13 -19.22 29.14
N THR A 152 0.73 -19.88 28.04
CA THR A 152 1.55 -20.78 27.24
C THR A 152 2.24 -20.05 26.10
N ASP A 153 3.11 -20.75 25.36
CA ASP A 153 3.87 -20.20 24.23
C ASP A 153 3.13 -20.51 22.91
N ALA A 154 2.44 -19.56 22.35
CA ALA A 154 1.65 -19.66 21.12
C ALA A 154 2.43 -20.14 19.86
N ASN A 155 3.74 -20.38 19.99
CA ASN A 155 4.56 -20.97 18.94
C ASN A 155 5.04 -22.38 19.28
N ASN A 156 4.54 -22.99 20.36
CA ASN A 156 5.00 -24.31 20.83
C ASN A 156 3.88 -25.12 21.49
N ALA A 157 3.26 -25.99 20.75
CA ALA A 157 2.13 -26.82 21.10
C ALA A 157 2.24 -27.69 22.40
N ASP A 158 3.37 -27.65 23.09
CA ASP A 158 3.67 -28.34 24.36
C ASP A 158 4.70 -27.48 25.09
N SER A 159 4.22 -26.41 25.74
CA SER A 159 5.07 -25.36 26.34
C SER A 159 5.97 -25.87 27.46
N ASP A 160 5.54 -26.86 28.24
CA ASP A 160 6.33 -27.42 29.36
C ASP A 160 7.07 -28.73 29.02
N ALA A 161 6.88 -29.25 27.81
CA ALA A 161 7.51 -30.44 27.24
C ALA A 161 7.21 -31.73 28.02
N ASP A 162 5.99 -31.88 28.53
CA ASP A 162 5.57 -33.07 29.27
C ASP A 162 4.95 -34.15 28.36
N GLY A 163 4.62 -33.78 27.11
CA GLY A 163 4.11 -34.70 26.08
C GLY A 163 2.59 -34.62 25.88
N LEU A 164 1.91 -33.70 26.54
CA LEU A 164 0.55 -33.24 26.22
C LEU A 164 0.62 -31.94 25.45
N SER A 165 -0.40 -31.60 24.69
CA SER A 165 -0.50 -30.24 24.12
C SER A 165 -1.08 -29.29 25.16
N ASP A 166 -0.82 -27.99 25.00
CA ASP A 166 -1.34 -26.94 25.88
C ASP A 166 -2.88 -26.94 25.89
N PHE A 167 -3.52 -27.38 24.79
CA PHE A 167 -4.97 -27.58 24.71
C PHE A 167 -5.48 -28.73 25.58
N ASP A 168 -4.69 -29.78 25.80
CA ASP A 168 -5.07 -30.98 26.55
C ASP A 168 -4.85 -30.86 28.09
N GLU A 169 -4.24 -29.73 28.54
CA GLU A 169 -3.97 -29.38 29.94
C GLU A 169 -5.08 -28.51 30.55
#